data_53658346df83d7ad4b1e9a8e472d85a3
#
_entry.id   53658346df83d7ad4b1e9a8e472d85a3
#
_cell.length_a   1.000
_cell.length_b   1.000
_cell.length_c   1.000
_cell.angle_alpha   90.00
_cell.angle_beta   90.00
_cell.angle_gamma   90.00
#
_symmetry.space_group_name_H-M   'P 1'
#
loop_
_entity.id
_entity.type
_entity.pdbx_description
1 polymer ?
#
loop_
_entity_poly.entity_id
_entity_poly.type
_entity_poly.pdbx_seq_one_letter_code
_entity_poly.pdbx_strand_id
1 'polypeptide(L)'
;MDPAKLFTIGHSTRTLEDFIGLLQREGVSHLADVRAFPTSARYPHFNGAKLEASLAQSGIGYSHHPSLGGRRRGKRDSNNTAWRNASFRAYADHMETREFAHALDDLLEIAAREPTAVMCAEAVPWRCHRSLIADAVVARGIPVFHILDAAVSPHKLTSFARIEQGKPRYDSPTEPTLFTN
;
A
#
# COMPACT_ATOMS: atom_id res chain seq x y z
N MET A 1 -20.51 -3.29 -14.37
CA MET A 1 -19.28 -3.60 -13.60
C MET A 1 -18.96 -2.41 -12.73
N ASP A 2 -18.85 -2.62 -11.42
CA ASP A 2 -18.35 -1.55 -10.54
C ASP A 2 -16.92 -1.18 -10.96
N PRO A 3 -16.56 0.12 -10.91
CA PRO A 3 -15.19 0.52 -11.22
C PRO A 3 -14.20 -0.21 -10.31
N ALA A 4 -13.06 -0.59 -10.88
CA ALA A 4 -11.99 -1.21 -10.11
C ALA A 4 -11.66 -0.35 -8.88
N LYS A 5 -11.65 -0.95 -7.70
CA LYS A 5 -11.30 -0.32 -6.44
C LYS A 5 -10.32 -1.19 -5.69
N LEU A 6 -9.42 -0.57 -4.94
CA LEU A 6 -8.47 -1.28 -4.10
C LEU A 6 -8.74 -0.99 -2.64
N PHE A 7 -8.65 -2.03 -1.81
CA PHE A 7 -8.68 -1.87 -0.36
C PHE A 7 -7.27 -1.93 0.24
N THR A 8 -7.10 -1.40 1.42
CA THR A 8 -5.93 -1.67 2.26
C THR A 8 -6.33 -2.03 3.67
N ILE A 9 -5.57 -2.90 4.30
CA ILE A 9 -5.80 -3.34 5.67
C ILE A 9 -4.46 -3.55 6.39
N GLY A 10 -4.41 -3.32 7.70
CA GLY A 10 -3.28 -3.71 8.54
C GLY A 10 -3.68 -4.88 9.43
N HIS A 11 -2.83 -5.90 9.56
CA HIS A 11 -3.19 -7.00 10.46
C HIS A 11 -3.08 -6.60 11.94
N SER A 12 -2.14 -5.73 12.31
CA SER A 12 -1.95 -5.23 13.66
C SER A 12 -1.92 -6.34 14.71
N THR A 13 -2.68 -6.16 15.78
CA THR A 13 -2.84 -7.11 16.89
C THR A 13 -4.13 -7.91 16.79
N ARG A 14 -4.80 -7.91 15.64
CA ARG A 14 -6.10 -8.57 15.44
C ARG A 14 -6.00 -10.07 15.63
N THR A 15 -7.12 -10.68 16.02
CA THR A 15 -7.30 -12.10 15.85
C THR A 15 -7.44 -12.43 14.35
N LEU A 16 -7.17 -13.66 13.98
CA LEU A 16 -7.36 -14.10 12.60
C LEU A 16 -8.83 -14.01 12.17
N GLU A 17 -9.75 -14.34 13.07
CA GLU A 17 -11.19 -14.26 12.85
C GLU A 17 -11.64 -12.83 12.57
N ASP A 18 -11.26 -11.87 13.42
CA ASP A 18 -11.58 -10.45 13.20
C ASP A 18 -11.02 -9.95 11.88
N PHE A 19 -9.77 -10.33 11.55
CA PHE A 19 -9.12 -9.93 10.33
C PHE A 19 -9.86 -10.45 9.09
N ILE A 20 -10.20 -11.74 9.06
CA ILE A 20 -10.95 -12.35 7.96
C ILE A 20 -12.37 -11.75 7.88
N GLY A 21 -13.02 -11.54 9.01
CA GLY A 21 -14.35 -10.91 9.08
C GLY A 21 -14.37 -9.50 8.46
N LEU A 22 -13.30 -8.71 8.68
CA LEU A 22 -13.15 -7.39 8.05
C LEU A 22 -13.02 -7.47 6.52
N LEU A 23 -12.26 -8.43 6.01
CA LEU A 23 -12.11 -8.65 4.57
C LEU A 23 -13.45 -9.08 3.94
N GLN A 24 -14.14 -10.04 4.57
CA GLN A 24 -15.43 -10.56 4.09
C GLN A 24 -16.51 -9.48 4.08
N ARG A 25 -16.55 -8.62 5.11
CA ARG A 25 -17.50 -7.50 5.19
C ARG A 25 -17.42 -6.58 3.98
N GLU A 26 -16.22 -6.36 3.45
CA GLU A 26 -15.98 -5.51 2.29
C GLU A 26 -16.01 -6.29 0.96
N GLY A 27 -16.33 -7.58 1.00
CA GLY A 27 -16.39 -8.43 -0.18
C GLY A 27 -15.02 -8.70 -0.82
N VAL A 28 -13.93 -8.58 -0.05
CA VAL A 28 -12.57 -8.84 -0.54
C VAL A 28 -12.42 -10.34 -0.80
N SER A 29 -11.98 -10.69 -2.02
CA SER A 29 -11.71 -12.07 -2.45
C SER A 29 -10.23 -12.36 -2.64
N HIS A 30 -9.36 -11.33 -2.59
CA HIS A 30 -7.91 -11.52 -2.70
C HIS A 30 -7.14 -10.61 -1.72
N LEU A 31 -6.16 -11.19 -1.02
CA LEU A 31 -5.23 -10.46 -0.15
C LEU A 31 -3.84 -10.40 -0.77
N ALA A 32 -3.38 -9.20 -1.08
CA ALA A 32 -2.02 -8.93 -1.53
C ALA A 32 -1.14 -8.51 -0.34
N ASP A 33 -0.27 -9.40 0.11
CA ASP A 33 0.64 -9.16 1.24
C ASP A 33 1.87 -8.38 0.77
N VAL A 34 1.98 -7.12 1.17
CA VAL A 34 3.10 -6.23 0.80
C VAL A 34 4.14 -6.10 1.91
N ARG A 35 4.19 -7.02 2.86
CA ARG A 35 5.28 -7.07 3.82
C ARG A 35 6.56 -7.55 3.13
N ALA A 36 7.68 -6.92 3.43
CA ALA A 36 8.98 -7.42 2.93
C ALA A 36 9.26 -8.86 3.39
N PHE A 37 8.87 -9.16 4.64
CA PHE A 37 8.93 -10.50 5.24
C PHE A 37 7.56 -10.85 5.83
N PRO A 38 6.87 -11.87 5.30
CA PRO A 38 5.54 -12.27 5.76
C PRO A 38 5.63 -13.17 7.00
N THR A 39 6.38 -12.73 8.01
CA THR A 39 6.61 -13.45 9.26
C THR A 39 6.25 -12.57 10.45
N SER A 40 5.72 -13.17 11.49
CA SER A 40 5.44 -12.51 12.76
C SER A 40 5.66 -13.50 13.91
N ALA A 41 6.70 -13.28 14.71
CA ALA A 41 6.94 -14.07 15.90
C ALA A 41 5.84 -13.86 16.95
N ARG A 42 5.36 -12.61 17.07
CA ARG A 42 4.34 -12.22 18.05
C ARG A 42 2.93 -12.68 17.65
N TYR A 43 2.64 -12.71 16.36
CA TYR A 43 1.34 -13.10 15.81
C TYR A 43 1.51 -14.19 14.75
N PRO A 44 1.82 -15.44 15.14
CA PRO A 44 2.20 -16.51 14.20
C PRO A 44 1.10 -16.88 13.19
N HIS A 45 -0.17 -16.56 13.51
CA HIS A 45 -1.30 -16.77 12.60
C HIS A 45 -1.25 -15.84 11.36
N PHE A 46 -0.44 -14.77 11.41
CA PHE A 46 -0.14 -13.91 10.26
C PHE A 46 1.15 -14.29 9.52
N ASN A 47 1.79 -15.41 9.82
CA ASN A 47 2.85 -15.94 8.96
C ASN A 47 2.27 -16.35 7.61
N GLY A 48 2.96 -16.02 6.51
CA GLY A 48 2.43 -16.11 5.15
C GLY A 48 1.74 -17.44 4.83
N ALA A 49 2.43 -18.57 5.02
CA ALA A 49 1.85 -19.89 4.73
C ALA A 49 0.63 -20.23 5.61
N LYS A 50 0.63 -19.82 6.88
CA LYS A 50 -0.53 -20.04 7.79
C LYS A 50 -1.69 -19.14 7.41
N LEU A 51 -1.40 -17.89 7.09
CA LEU A 51 -2.40 -16.93 6.67
C LEU A 51 -3.04 -17.36 5.36
N GLU A 52 -2.25 -17.77 4.37
CA GLU A 52 -2.72 -18.28 3.09
C GLU A 52 -3.68 -19.46 3.26
N ALA A 53 -3.29 -20.45 4.08
CA ALA A 53 -4.15 -21.62 4.36
C ALA A 53 -5.48 -21.22 5.01
N SER A 54 -5.47 -20.25 5.94
CA SER A 54 -6.68 -19.79 6.64
C SER A 54 -7.58 -18.96 5.71
N LEU A 55 -7.00 -18.12 4.86
CA LEU A 55 -7.72 -17.34 3.85
C LEU A 55 -8.39 -18.24 2.81
N ALA A 56 -7.67 -19.29 2.35
CA ALA A 56 -8.22 -20.26 1.41
C ALA A 56 -9.46 -20.97 1.94
N GLN A 57 -9.49 -21.31 3.24
CA GLN A 57 -10.67 -21.88 3.90
C GLN A 57 -11.87 -20.91 3.92
N SER A 58 -11.60 -19.63 3.83
CA SER A 58 -12.61 -18.55 3.79
C SER A 58 -12.92 -18.06 2.36
N GLY A 59 -12.40 -18.73 1.34
CA GLY A 59 -12.61 -18.38 -0.06
C GLY A 59 -11.84 -17.11 -0.51
N ILE A 60 -10.78 -16.73 0.22
CA ILE A 60 -9.97 -15.55 -0.10
C ILE A 60 -8.61 -16.01 -0.64
N GLY A 61 -8.24 -15.55 -1.84
CA GLY A 61 -6.94 -15.76 -2.43
C GLY A 61 -5.83 -14.99 -1.69
N TYR A 62 -4.58 -15.43 -1.85
CA TYR A 62 -3.42 -14.79 -1.26
C TYR A 62 -2.28 -14.72 -2.25
N SER A 63 -1.57 -13.58 -2.25
CA SER A 63 -0.30 -13.43 -2.95
C SER A 63 0.68 -12.57 -2.15
N HIS A 64 1.97 -12.89 -2.23
CA HIS A 64 3.03 -12.12 -1.58
C HIS A 64 3.77 -11.25 -2.59
N HIS A 65 3.82 -9.94 -2.31
CA HIS A 65 4.43 -8.91 -3.16
C HIS A 65 5.61 -8.22 -2.46
N PRO A 66 6.76 -8.89 -2.26
CA PRO A 66 7.90 -8.33 -1.53
C PRO A 66 8.51 -7.10 -2.20
N SER A 67 8.36 -6.98 -3.52
CA SER A 67 8.81 -5.79 -4.28
C SER A 67 7.99 -4.53 -3.97
N LEU A 68 6.83 -4.66 -3.33
CA LEU A 68 6.06 -3.55 -2.74
C LEU A 68 6.36 -3.35 -1.24
N GLY A 69 7.27 -4.11 -0.66
CA GLY A 69 7.60 -4.06 0.76
C GLY A 69 8.28 -2.76 1.21
N GLY A 70 8.09 -2.40 2.48
CA GLY A 70 8.43 -1.07 3.02
C GLY A 70 9.88 -0.86 3.46
N ARG A 71 10.69 -1.92 3.55
CA ARG A 71 12.09 -1.80 4.00
C ARG A 71 13.01 -1.47 2.84
N ARG A 72 13.29 -0.18 2.61
CA ARG A 72 14.11 0.31 1.50
C ARG A 72 15.25 1.19 1.98
N ARG A 73 16.33 1.25 1.19
CA ARG A 73 17.45 2.16 1.42
C ARG A 73 17.20 3.45 0.66
N GLY A 74 17.33 4.58 1.34
CA GLY A 74 17.23 5.90 0.71
C GLY A 74 18.44 6.22 -0.16
N LYS A 75 18.21 7.09 -1.14
CA LYS A 75 19.26 7.69 -1.95
C LYS A 75 19.82 8.94 -1.25
N ARG A 76 21.12 9.23 -1.44
CA ARG A 76 21.74 10.46 -0.91
C ARG A 76 21.18 11.72 -1.57
N ASP A 77 20.87 11.61 -2.86
CA ASP A 77 20.38 12.65 -3.77
C ASP A 77 18.89 12.52 -4.07
N SER A 78 18.13 12.05 -3.09
CA SER A 78 16.69 11.87 -3.22
C SER A 78 15.98 13.19 -3.55
N ASN A 79 15.16 13.18 -4.60
CA ASN A 79 14.31 14.30 -4.98
C ASN A 79 13.02 14.38 -4.13
N ASN A 80 12.72 13.32 -3.36
CA ASN A 80 11.50 13.22 -2.54
C ASN A 80 11.63 13.99 -1.22
N THR A 81 12.06 15.24 -1.31
CA THR A 81 12.48 16.09 -0.19
C THR A 81 11.33 16.56 0.70
N ALA A 82 10.09 16.51 0.21
CA ALA A 82 8.92 16.82 1.01
C ALA A 82 8.69 15.80 2.16
N TRP A 83 9.18 14.57 2.01
CA TRP A 83 9.18 13.58 3.08
C TRP A 83 10.27 13.88 4.11
N ARG A 84 9.87 14.29 5.31
CA ARG A 84 10.79 14.47 6.46
C ARG A 84 11.21 13.14 7.06
N ASN A 85 10.31 12.15 7.06
CA ASN A 85 10.60 10.81 7.55
C ASN A 85 11.50 10.07 6.55
N ALA A 86 12.69 9.65 7.00
CA ALA A 86 13.69 9.00 6.15
C ALA A 86 13.20 7.67 5.54
N SER A 87 12.37 6.90 6.26
CA SER A 87 11.82 5.63 5.76
C SER A 87 10.81 5.86 4.64
N PHE A 88 9.95 6.87 4.77
CA PHE A 88 9.00 7.23 3.71
C PHE A 88 9.70 7.84 2.50
N ARG A 89 10.73 8.66 2.73
CA ARG A 89 11.57 9.18 1.64
C ARG A 89 12.25 8.04 0.88
N ALA A 90 12.83 7.08 1.57
CA ALA A 90 13.45 5.91 0.96
C ALA A 90 12.43 5.06 0.19
N TYR A 91 11.21 4.95 0.69
CA TYR A 91 10.15 4.25 -0.03
C TYR A 91 9.71 5.03 -1.28
N ALA A 92 9.59 6.36 -1.21
CA ALA A 92 9.30 7.21 -2.36
C ALA A 92 10.39 7.08 -3.45
N ASP A 93 11.67 6.98 -3.06
CA ASP A 93 12.77 6.70 -4.00
C ASP A 93 12.60 5.32 -4.67
N HIS A 94 12.15 4.30 -3.92
CA HIS A 94 11.86 2.99 -4.47
C HIS A 94 10.68 3.02 -5.47
N MET A 95 9.67 3.85 -5.23
CA MET A 95 8.53 4.03 -6.14
C MET A 95 8.94 4.55 -7.54
N GLU A 96 10.13 5.13 -7.68
CA GLU A 96 10.66 5.58 -8.97
C GLU A 96 11.33 4.44 -9.77
N THR A 97 11.50 3.26 -9.17
CA THR A 97 12.18 2.12 -9.81
C THR A 97 11.26 1.33 -10.74
N ARG A 98 11.86 0.62 -11.70
CA ARG A 98 11.13 -0.34 -12.55
C ARG A 98 10.58 -1.51 -11.75
N GLU A 99 11.31 -1.94 -10.71
CA GLU A 99 10.85 -3.01 -9.80
C GLU A 99 9.50 -2.68 -9.18
N PHE A 100 9.37 -1.48 -8.63
CA PHE A 100 8.11 -1.02 -8.06
C PHE A 100 7.01 -0.91 -9.13
N ALA A 101 7.33 -0.35 -10.30
CA ALA A 101 6.35 -0.17 -11.38
C ALA A 101 5.76 -1.51 -11.82
N HIS A 102 6.59 -2.52 -12.05
CA HIS A 102 6.12 -3.87 -12.43
C HIS A 102 5.29 -4.50 -11.30
N ALA A 103 5.76 -4.44 -10.05
CA ALA A 103 5.02 -5.00 -8.92
C ALA A 103 3.67 -4.31 -8.69
N LEU A 104 3.58 -3.00 -8.97
CA LEU A 104 2.32 -2.27 -8.93
C LEU A 104 1.40 -2.70 -10.08
N ASP A 105 1.93 -2.88 -11.29
CA ASP A 105 1.14 -3.35 -12.44
C ASP A 105 0.57 -4.75 -12.17
N ASP A 106 1.37 -5.69 -11.64
CA ASP A 106 0.91 -7.03 -11.24
C ASP A 106 -0.21 -6.96 -10.20
N LEU A 107 -0.08 -6.09 -9.18
CA LEU A 107 -1.13 -5.86 -8.19
C LEU A 107 -2.42 -5.34 -8.83
N LEU A 108 -2.31 -4.38 -9.74
CA LEU A 108 -3.46 -3.78 -10.41
C LEU A 108 -4.15 -4.74 -11.38
N GLU A 109 -3.41 -5.66 -11.99
CA GLU A 109 -3.99 -6.74 -12.79
C GLU A 109 -4.87 -7.68 -11.95
N ILE A 110 -4.45 -8.01 -10.73
CA ILE A 110 -5.26 -8.79 -9.79
C ILE A 110 -6.51 -7.99 -9.39
N ALA A 111 -6.32 -6.74 -8.98
CA ALA A 111 -7.42 -5.86 -8.56
C ALA A 111 -8.45 -5.56 -9.66
N ALA A 112 -8.05 -5.66 -10.92
CA ALA A 112 -8.98 -5.52 -12.06
C ALA A 112 -9.87 -6.75 -12.25
N ARG A 113 -9.47 -7.93 -11.74
CA ARG A 113 -10.21 -9.19 -11.88
C ARG A 113 -11.10 -9.48 -10.67
N GLU A 114 -10.66 -9.06 -9.49
CA GLU A 114 -11.34 -9.40 -8.23
C GLU A 114 -11.11 -8.35 -7.13
N PRO A 115 -12.07 -8.19 -6.20
CA PRO A 115 -11.92 -7.27 -5.07
C PRO A 115 -10.69 -7.62 -4.22
N THR A 116 -9.70 -6.73 -4.22
CA THR A 116 -8.38 -6.97 -3.64
C THR A 116 -8.08 -6.01 -2.49
N ALA A 117 -7.48 -6.52 -1.43
CA ALA A 117 -6.92 -5.73 -0.34
C ALA A 117 -5.40 -5.89 -0.22
N VAL A 118 -4.70 -4.76 -0.11
CA VAL A 118 -3.27 -4.72 0.21
C VAL A 118 -3.08 -4.77 1.72
N MET A 119 -2.23 -5.67 2.21
CA MET A 119 -2.00 -5.86 3.64
C MET A 119 -0.56 -5.59 4.06
N CYS A 120 -0.39 -4.89 5.18
CA CYS A 120 0.86 -4.85 5.93
C CYS A 120 0.62 -5.09 7.44
N ALA A 121 1.65 -4.95 8.28
CA ALA A 121 1.55 -5.18 9.71
C ALA A 121 0.92 -4.01 10.49
N GLU A 122 1.10 -2.77 10.05
CA GLU A 122 0.67 -1.57 10.77
C GLU A 122 -0.84 -1.38 10.72
N ALA A 123 -1.44 -1.01 11.86
CA ALA A 123 -2.89 -0.79 11.97
C ALA A 123 -3.37 0.33 11.04
N VAL A 124 -2.70 1.46 11.09
CA VAL A 124 -3.12 2.68 10.39
C VAL A 124 -2.28 2.96 9.15
N PRO A 125 -2.90 3.33 8.01
CA PRO A 125 -2.19 3.48 6.75
C PRO A 125 -1.16 4.62 6.76
N TRP A 126 -1.42 5.73 7.46
CA TRP A 126 -0.51 6.89 7.51
C TRP A 126 0.79 6.67 8.30
N ARG A 127 0.93 5.54 8.99
CA ARG A 127 2.18 5.10 9.63
C ARG A 127 2.91 4.02 8.83
N CYS A 128 2.42 3.71 7.63
CA CYS A 128 2.88 2.58 6.84
C CYS A 128 3.05 2.99 5.38
N HIS A 129 3.99 2.34 4.70
CA HIS A 129 4.20 2.47 3.26
C HIS A 129 2.96 2.16 2.40
N ARG A 130 1.91 1.53 2.97
CA ARG A 130 0.61 1.37 2.28
C ARG A 130 0.02 2.69 1.83
N SER A 131 0.25 3.79 2.56
CA SER A 131 -0.23 5.11 2.13
C SER A 131 0.43 5.56 0.83
N LEU A 132 1.71 5.27 0.63
CA LEU A 132 2.42 5.60 -0.60
C LEU A 132 2.00 4.68 -1.75
N ILE A 133 1.73 3.38 -1.48
CA ILE A 133 1.11 2.49 -2.48
C ILE A 133 -0.25 3.04 -2.87
N ALA A 134 -1.06 3.48 -1.90
CA ALA A 134 -2.37 4.07 -2.15
C ALA A 134 -2.26 5.36 -3.01
N ASP A 135 -1.29 6.23 -2.72
CA ASP A 135 -1.00 7.41 -3.56
C ASP A 135 -0.70 6.99 -5.01
N ALA A 136 0.12 5.94 -5.21
CA ALA A 136 0.46 5.44 -6.55
C ALA A 136 -0.75 4.87 -7.29
N VAL A 137 -1.65 4.19 -6.60
CA VAL A 137 -2.88 3.62 -7.17
C VAL A 137 -3.88 4.72 -7.52
N VAL A 138 -4.07 5.69 -6.62
CA VAL A 138 -4.94 6.87 -6.89
C VAL A 138 -4.38 7.70 -8.05
N ALA A 139 -3.07 7.83 -8.18
CA ALA A 139 -2.44 8.51 -9.31
C ALA A 139 -2.74 7.83 -10.67
N ARG A 140 -3.08 6.53 -10.66
CA ARG A 140 -3.57 5.76 -11.82
C ARG A 140 -5.09 5.85 -12.03
N GLY A 141 -5.79 6.67 -11.23
CA GLY A 141 -7.24 6.88 -11.34
C GLY A 141 -8.09 5.79 -10.66
N ILE A 142 -7.50 4.92 -9.85
CA ILE A 142 -8.20 3.85 -9.13
C ILE A 142 -8.45 4.29 -7.70
N PRO A 143 -9.72 4.32 -7.21
CA PRO A 143 -10.03 4.69 -5.85
C PRO A 143 -9.51 3.63 -4.86
N VAL A 144 -8.97 4.12 -3.74
CA VAL A 144 -8.43 3.27 -2.65
C VAL A 144 -9.20 3.54 -1.37
N PHE A 145 -9.51 2.49 -0.64
CA PHE A 145 -10.22 2.54 0.63
C PHE A 145 -9.44 1.79 1.72
N HIS A 146 -9.33 2.40 2.89
CA HIS A 146 -8.70 1.81 4.05
C HIS A 146 -9.73 1.11 4.93
N ILE A 147 -9.58 -0.21 5.13
CA ILE A 147 -10.40 -0.98 6.06
C ILE A 147 -9.84 -0.75 7.46
N LEU A 148 -10.63 -0.10 8.29
CA LEU A 148 -10.40 0.12 9.73
C LEU A 148 -11.40 -0.69 10.53
N ASP A 149 -11.24 -0.78 11.87
CA ASP A 149 -12.10 -1.66 12.69
C ASP A 149 -13.58 -1.33 12.57
N ALA A 150 -13.93 -0.05 12.67
CA ALA A 150 -15.34 0.39 12.70
C ALA A 150 -15.85 0.89 11.33
N ALA A 151 -14.97 1.23 10.38
CA ALA A 151 -15.36 1.92 9.16
C ALA A 151 -14.36 1.70 8.03
N VAL A 152 -14.81 1.96 6.82
CA VAL A 152 -13.97 2.09 5.62
C VAL A 152 -13.80 3.57 5.31
N SER A 153 -12.56 4.00 5.11
CA SER A 153 -12.22 5.38 4.85
C SER A 153 -11.57 5.52 3.46
N PRO A 154 -12.03 6.45 2.60
CA PRO A 154 -11.38 6.69 1.33
C PRO A 154 -9.97 7.24 1.54
N HIS A 155 -9.02 6.76 0.73
CA HIS A 155 -7.67 7.32 0.72
C HIS A 155 -7.69 8.75 0.16
N LYS A 156 -6.99 9.64 0.84
CA LYS A 156 -6.70 10.98 0.35
C LYS A 156 -5.23 11.04 -0.03
N LEU A 157 -4.95 11.55 -1.22
CA LEU A 157 -3.57 11.77 -1.65
C LEU A 157 -2.80 12.53 -0.57
N THR A 158 -1.57 12.13 -0.32
CA THR A 158 -0.67 12.83 0.61
C THR A 158 -0.66 14.32 0.28
N SER A 159 -0.85 15.18 1.28
CA SER A 159 -1.17 16.61 1.12
C SER A 159 -0.13 17.41 0.31
N PHE A 160 1.13 16.98 0.34
CA PHE A 160 2.24 17.57 -0.44
C PHE A 160 2.60 16.76 -1.68
N ALA A 161 1.84 15.71 -2.01
CA ALA A 161 2.04 14.96 -3.24
C ALA A 161 1.43 15.68 -4.43
N ARG A 162 2.10 15.60 -5.57
CA ARG A 162 1.58 16.01 -6.89
C ARG A 162 1.46 14.78 -7.77
N ILE A 163 0.48 14.74 -8.65
CA ILE A 163 0.39 13.68 -9.66
C ILE A 163 0.99 14.21 -10.96
N GLU A 164 1.99 13.50 -11.46
CA GLU A 164 2.64 13.79 -12.72
C GLU A 164 2.78 12.51 -13.55
N GLN A 165 2.19 12.51 -14.73
CA GLN A 165 2.19 11.35 -15.64
C GLN A 165 1.70 10.05 -14.97
N GLY A 166 0.65 10.13 -14.16
CA GLY A 166 0.09 8.97 -13.45
C GLY A 166 0.94 8.44 -12.30
N LYS A 167 1.87 9.24 -11.78
CA LYS A 167 2.75 8.90 -10.65
C LYS A 167 2.71 10.00 -9.59
N PRO A 168 2.75 9.65 -8.30
CA PRO A 168 2.91 10.64 -7.25
C PRO A 168 4.35 11.17 -7.23
N ARG A 169 4.49 12.47 -6.98
CA ARG A 169 5.76 13.18 -6.79
C ARG A 169 5.75 13.87 -5.43
N TYR A 170 6.85 13.78 -4.71
CA TYR A 170 7.02 14.30 -3.36
C TYR A 170 8.19 15.28 -3.24
N ASP A 171 8.55 15.92 -4.34
CA ASP A 171 9.54 16.99 -4.36
C ASP A 171 8.96 18.24 -3.70
N SER A 172 9.77 18.94 -2.91
CA SER A 172 9.40 20.27 -2.44
C SER A 172 9.23 21.18 -3.66
N PRO A 173 8.21 22.07 -3.67
CA PRO A 173 8.13 23.08 -4.72
C PRO A 173 9.47 23.82 -4.79
N THR A 174 10.12 23.81 -5.93
CA THR A 174 11.22 24.73 -6.20
C THR A 174 10.64 26.12 -6.03
N GLU A 175 11.09 26.88 -5.03
CA GLU A 175 10.78 28.29 -4.96
C GLU A 175 11.19 28.90 -6.32
N PRO A 176 10.29 29.65 -6.97
CA PRO A 176 10.71 30.38 -8.15
C PRO A 176 11.85 31.29 -7.72
N THR A 177 13.04 31.07 -8.25
CA THR A 177 14.16 31.97 -8.08
C THR A 177 13.74 33.33 -8.64
N LEU A 178 13.34 34.23 -7.75
CA LEU A 178 13.18 35.66 -8.08
C LEU A 178 14.55 36.26 -8.33
N PHE A 179 15.16 35.88 -9.44
CA PHE A 179 16.20 36.72 -10.05
C PHE A 179 15.51 37.60 -11.05
N THR A 180 14.99 38.71 -10.58
CA THR A 180 14.78 39.89 -11.40
C THR A 180 16.04 40.71 -11.29
N ASN A 181 16.76 40.84 -12.40
CA ASN A 181 17.73 41.93 -12.64
C ASN A 181 17.02 43.29 -12.56
#